data_3eafa023e6349091985072b66b1098c1
#
_entry.id   3eafa023e6349091985072b66b1098c1
#
_cell.length_a   1.000
_cell.length_b   1.000
_cell.length_c   1.000
_cell.angle_alpha   90.00
_cell.angle_beta   90.00
_cell.angle_gamma   90.00
#
_symmetry.space_group_name_H-M   'P 1'
#
loop_
_entity.id
_entity.type
_entity.pdbx_description
1 polymer ?
#
loop_
_entity_poly.entity_id
_entity_poly.type
_entity_poly.pdbx_seq_one_letter_code
_entity_poly.pdbx_strand_id
1 'polypeptide(L)'
;MALRRVVVTGLGALTPIGNNVKSYWDGLVSGRSGADLITYFDTSKFKTNFACELKEFDALNHFDRKEARKLDKFAQYAVVCSDEALLDSGINLDKIDRTRVGVIWGSGIGGFETIQNEMINFSEGDGTPKFNPFFIPKLIPDIAPGVISIRHGLKGPNFATVSACASSANSLIDSLNYIRLGYSEVIVCGGSEAGVTIAGIGGFNAVQALSKRNDDPKTASRPFDVDRDGFVLGEGGGCLILEELEHAKARGAKIYAEVGGAGLSADAYHMTAPHPDGEGAISVMKNCLKDADIKPDEVDAINMHGTSTPLGDKAEAKAIKEVFGDHAYNININSTKSMTGHLLGAAGAIEAISCVLSIKYGIVPPTINHFNDDPEIDNNLNFTFNKAQKRKVSIAMSNTFGFGGHNACVLIKEFVD
;
A
#
# COMPACT_ATOMS: atom_id res chain seq x y z
N MET A 1 -4.37 -30.94 7.26
CA MET A 1 -3.95 -30.15 8.45
C MET A 1 -4.76 -28.87 8.45
N ALA A 2 -5.22 -28.40 9.61
CA ALA A 2 -5.81 -27.08 9.69
C ALA A 2 -4.72 -26.03 9.41
N LEU A 3 -5.07 -24.97 8.67
CA LEU A 3 -4.15 -23.85 8.42
C LEU A 3 -3.85 -23.14 9.74
N ARG A 4 -2.62 -22.67 9.91
CA ARG A 4 -2.23 -21.88 11.09
C ARG A 4 -2.89 -20.49 11.03
N ARG A 5 -3.29 -19.96 12.18
CA ARG A 5 -3.79 -18.57 12.29
C ARG A 5 -2.61 -17.60 12.25
N VAL A 6 -2.82 -16.46 11.60
CA VAL A 6 -1.79 -15.45 11.39
C VAL A 6 -2.26 -14.10 11.90
N VAL A 7 -1.46 -13.50 12.77
CA VAL A 7 -1.79 -12.25 13.44
C VAL A 7 -0.81 -11.14 13.11
N VAL A 8 -1.25 -9.90 13.25
CA VAL A 8 -0.43 -8.70 13.09
C VAL A 8 0.09 -8.28 14.46
N THR A 9 1.41 -8.31 14.64
CA THR A 9 2.04 -7.97 15.92
C THR A 9 2.83 -6.66 15.90
N GLY A 10 3.17 -6.14 14.71
CA GLY A 10 3.89 -4.87 14.57
C GLY A 10 3.50 -4.12 13.31
N LEU A 11 3.60 -2.80 13.36
CA LEU A 11 3.25 -1.88 12.28
C LEU A 11 4.35 -0.84 12.09
N GLY A 12 4.60 -0.44 10.83
CA GLY A 12 5.49 0.66 10.48
C GLY A 12 4.96 1.40 9.25
N ALA A 13 5.05 2.72 9.23
CA ALA A 13 4.50 3.54 8.14
C ALA A 13 5.36 4.78 7.88
N LEU A 14 5.56 5.07 6.60
CA LEU A 14 6.20 6.29 6.11
C LEU A 14 5.38 6.82 4.95
N THR A 15 4.64 7.91 5.15
CA THR A 15 3.63 8.38 4.20
C THR A 15 3.65 9.91 4.07
N PRO A 16 3.07 10.48 3.00
CA PRO A 16 2.96 11.93 2.82
C PRO A 16 2.20 12.69 3.92
N ILE A 17 1.44 11.96 4.76
CA ILE A 17 0.65 12.52 5.86
C ILE A 17 1.15 12.12 7.25
N GLY A 18 2.27 11.41 7.32
CA GLY A 18 2.89 11.03 8.60
C GLY A 18 4.05 10.06 8.42
N ASN A 19 5.16 10.29 9.12
CA ASN A 19 6.41 9.55 9.01
C ASN A 19 6.55 8.41 10.04
N ASN A 20 5.44 8.02 10.67
CA ASN A 20 5.30 6.85 11.54
C ASN A 20 3.83 6.48 11.64
N VAL A 21 3.54 5.29 12.20
CA VAL A 21 2.16 4.77 12.33
C VAL A 21 1.24 5.74 13.07
N LYS A 22 1.71 6.37 14.15
CA LYS A 22 0.88 7.31 14.91
C LYS A 22 0.51 8.54 14.10
N SER A 23 1.48 9.21 13.51
CA SER A 23 1.24 10.43 12.71
C SER A 23 0.48 10.14 11.42
N TYR A 24 0.67 8.96 10.83
CA TYR A 24 -0.14 8.48 9.71
C TYR A 24 -1.61 8.34 10.11
N TRP A 25 -1.90 7.66 11.24
CA TRP A 25 -3.26 7.51 11.74
C TRP A 25 -3.92 8.85 12.08
N ASP A 26 -3.21 9.73 12.77
CA ASP A 26 -3.68 11.08 13.08
C ASP A 26 -4.00 11.88 11.80
N GLY A 27 -3.16 11.73 10.76
CA GLY A 27 -3.39 12.30 9.43
C GLY A 27 -4.64 11.74 8.74
N LEU A 28 -4.84 10.43 8.79
CA LEU A 28 -6.01 9.76 8.23
C LEU A 28 -7.31 10.24 8.90
N VAL A 29 -7.38 10.18 10.22
CA VAL A 29 -8.60 10.54 10.97
C VAL A 29 -8.95 12.01 10.82
N SER A 30 -7.93 12.89 10.72
CA SER A 30 -8.15 14.33 10.52
C SER A 30 -8.49 14.72 9.07
N GLY A 31 -8.41 13.80 8.11
CA GLY A 31 -8.64 14.10 6.71
C GLY A 31 -7.55 14.98 6.09
N ARG A 32 -6.26 14.76 6.45
CA ARG A 32 -5.14 15.55 5.96
C ARG A 32 -4.80 15.18 4.51
N SER A 33 -4.79 16.15 3.59
CA SER A 33 -4.23 15.95 2.24
C SER A 33 -2.70 16.04 2.27
N GLY A 34 -2.02 15.04 1.69
CA GLY A 34 -0.58 15.03 1.49
C GLY A 34 -0.13 15.69 0.18
N ALA A 35 -1.08 16.04 -0.70
CA ALA A 35 -0.77 16.62 -2.00
C ALA A 35 -0.26 18.06 -1.90
N ASP A 36 0.81 18.35 -2.63
CA ASP A 36 1.42 19.67 -2.72
C ASP A 36 2.22 19.78 -4.03
N LEU A 37 2.72 20.98 -4.33
CA LEU A 37 3.61 21.17 -5.47
C LEU A 37 4.87 20.30 -5.33
N ILE A 38 5.32 19.73 -6.43
CA ILE A 38 6.54 18.93 -6.46
C ILE A 38 7.74 19.84 -6.18
N THR A 39 8.61 19.38 -5.27
CA THR A 39 9.82 20.11 -4.85
C THR A 39 11.11 19.46 -5.34
N TYR A 40 11.07 18.23 -5.82
CA TYR A 40 12.27 17.45 -6.19
C TYR A 40 12.90 17.85 -7.52
N PHE A 41 12.12 18.45 -8.43
CA PHE A 41 12.58 18.89 -9.74
C PHE A 41 11.69 19.98 -10.35
N ASP A 42 12.16 20.66 -11.40
CA ASP A 42 11.39 21.66 -12.13
C ASP A 42 10.26 21.02 -12.93
N THR A 43 9.02 21.39 -12.58
CA THR A 43 7.79 20.90 -13.21
C THR A 43 7.16 21.84 -14.24
N SER A 44 7.82 22.94 -14.57
CA SER A 44 7.28 24.00 -15.46
C SER A 44 6.83 23.50 -16.85
N LYS A 45 7.37 22.36 -17.30
CA LYS A 45 7.05 21.72 -18.58
C LYS A 45 6.10 20.50 -18.45
N PHE A 46 5.67 20.17 -17.24
CA PHE A 46 4.85 18.99 -16.98
C PHE A 46 3.35 19.34 -17.00
N LYS A 47 2.51 18.37 -17.40
CA LYS A 47 1.06 18.51 -17.33
C LYS A 47 0.53 18.48 -15.90
N THR A 48 1.25 17.80 -14.99
CA THR A 48 0.97 17.72 -13.57
C THR A 48 2.20 18.21 -12.80
N ASN A 49 2.03 19.20 -11.92
CA ASN A 49 3.11 19.85 -11.18
C ASN A 49 3.04 19.55 -9.66
N PHE A 50 2.23 18.62 -9.24
CA PHE A 50 2.00 18.26 -7.85
C PHE A 50 2.04 16.74 -7.63
N ALA A 51 2.32 16.35 -6.39
CA ALA A 51 2.35 14.96 -5.92
C ALA A 51 2.19 14.91 -4.40
N CYS A 52 2.08 13.72 -3.85
CA CYS A 52 2.17 13.45 -2.43
C CYS A 52 3.60 13.00 -2.09
N GLU A 53 4.53 13.95 -1.99
CA GLU A 53 5.90 13.72 -1.54
C GLU A 53 5.95 13.47 -0.03
N LEU A 54 6.93 12.70 0.44
CA LEU A 54 7.23 12.60 1.88
C LEU A 54 7.63 13.97 2.43
N LYS A 55 7.08 14.32 3.59
CA LYS A 55 7.39 15.58 4.26
C LYS A 55 8.44 15.35 5.34
N GLU A 56 9.47 16.23 5.38
CA GLU A 56 10.51 16.21 6.42
C GLU A 56 11.26 14.87 6.58
N PHE A 57 11.33 14.06 5.52
CA PHE A 57 12.13 12.86 5.52
C PHE A 57 13.59 13.16 5.22
N ASP A 58 14.48 12.81 6.15
CA ASP A 58 15.93 12.84 5.93
C ASP A 58 16.51 11.44 6.20
N ALA A 59 17.07 10.83 5.16
CA ALA A 59 17.69 9.52 5.24
C ALA A 59 18.86 9.48 6.27
N LEU A 60 19.52 10.60 6.54
CA LEU A 60 20.64 10.66 7.50
C LEU A 60 20.20 10.53 8.95
N ASN A 61 18.90 10.63 9.24
CA ASN A 61 18.36 10.30 10.57
C ASN A 61 18.27 8.77 10.80
N HIS A 62 18.39 7.95 9.76
CA HIS A 62 18.16 6.49 9.79
C HIS A 62 19.38 5.68 9.33
N PHE A 63 20.27 6.32 8.55
CA PHE A 63 21.43 5.68 7.91
C PHE A 63 22.68 6.55 8.07
N ASP A 64 23.85 5.92 8.11
CA ASP A 64 25.07 6.66 7.85
C ASP A 64 25.15 7.06 6.35
N ARG A 65 26.03 8.04 6.06
CA ARG A 65 26.18 8.57 4.69
C ARG A 65 26.61 7.52 3.66
N LYS A 66 27.36 6.49 4.07
CA LYS A 66 27.85 5.44 3.15
C LYS A 66 26.71 4.47 2.85
N GLU A 67 25.93 4.12 3.84
CA GLU A 67 24.76 3.26 3.72
C GLU A 67 23.69 3.93 2.86
N ALA A 68 23.30 5.18 3.17
CA ALA A 68 22.31 5.94 2.42
C ALA A 68 22.65 6.02 0.91
N ARG A 69 23.92 6.21 0.55
CA ARG A 69 24.35 6.29 -0.86
C ARG A 69 24.25 4.97 -1.63
N LYS A 70 24.21 3.84 -0.94
CA LYS A 70 24.11 2.51 -1.55
C LYS A 70 22.66 2.09 -1.84
N LEU A 71 21.68 2.82 -1.35
CA LEU A 71 20.27 2.52 -1.47
C LEU A 71 19.56 3.59 -2.30
N ASP A 72 18.61 3.15 -3.15
CA ASP A 72 17.61 4.04 -3.72
C ASP A 72 16.56 4.38 -2.65
N LYS A 73 15.81 5.46 -2.84
CA LYS A 73 14.80 5.93 -1.87
C LYS A 73 13.79 4.85 -1.51
N PHE A 74 13.31 4.03 -2.48
CA PHE A 74 12.34 2.99 -2.18
C PHE A 74 12.87 1.96 -1.17
N ALA A 75 14.16 1.61 -1.27
CA ALA A 75 14.82 0.69 -0.34
C ALA A 75 15.10 1.38 1.03
N GLN A 76 15.38 2.68 1.04
CA GLN A 76 15.48 3.44 2.29
C GLN A 76 14.14 3.46 3.03
N TYR A 77 13.04 3.71 2.33
CA TYR A 77 11.68 3.70 2.91
C TYR A 77 11.33 2.32 3.47
N ALA A 78 11.71 1.25 2.76
CA ALA A 78 11.52 -0.13 3.21
C ALA A 78 12.20 -0.39 4.57
N VAL A 79 13.45 0.00 4.71
CA VAL A 79 14.20 -0.16 5.95
C VAL A 79 13.57 0.63 7.09
N VAL A 80 13.21 1.89 6.86
CA VAL A 80 12.61 2.75 7.90
C VAL A 80 11.29 2.16 8.40
N CYS A 81 10.41 1.72 7.49
CA CYS A 81 9.15 1.08 7.87
C CYS A 81 9.37 -0.24 8.61
N SER A 82 10.35 -1.05 8.19
CA SER A 82 10.64 -2.32 8.84
C SER A 82 11.27 -2.15 10.23
N ASP A 83 12.13 -1.14 10.41
CA ASP A 83 12.71 -0.79 11.71
C ASP A 83 11.60 -0.41 12.72
N GLU A 84 10.64 0.44 12.31
CA GLU A 84 9.49 0.81 13.13
C GLU A 84 8.62 -0.41 13.47
N ALA A 85 8.29 -1.24 12.48
CA ALA A 85 7.41 -2.38 12.67
C ALA A 85 8.04 -3.45 13.59
N LEU A 86 9.32 -3.73 13.44
CA LEU A 86 10.05 -4.66 14.32
C LEU A 86 10.12 -4.14 15.77
N LEU A 87 10.40 -2.85 15.94
CA LEU A 87 10.38 -2.20 17.25
C LEU A 87 8.99 -2.27 17.87
N ASP A 88 7.95 -1.94 17.13
CA ASP A 88 6.56 -1.96 17.59
C ASP A 88 6.08 -3.37 17.96
N SER A 89 6.56 -4.40 17.25
CA SER A 89 6.23 -5.81 17.54
C SER A 89 6.78 -6.31 18.88
N GLY A 90 7.79 -5.63 19.41
CA GLY A 90 8.50 -6.05 20.62
C GLY A 90 9.25 -7.39 20.49
N ILE A 91 9.46 -7.86 19.26
CA ILE A 91 10.13 -9.16 19.01
C ILE A 91 11.61 -9.07 19.38
N ASN A 92 12.07 -10.02 20.18
CA ASN A 92 13.50 -10.13 20.50
C ASN A 92 14.17 -11.14 19.56
N LEU A 93 14.83 -10.62 18.54
CA LEU A 93 15.49 -11.44 17.51
C LEU A 93 16.62 -12.34 18.03
N ASP A 94 17.16 -12.08 19.22
CA ASP A 94 18.19 -12.94 19.83
C ASP A 94 17.60 -14.15 20.55
N LYS A 95 16.29 -14.18 20.76
CA LYS A 95 15.58 -15.25 21.46
C LYS A 95 14.75 -16.15 20.55
N ILE A 96 14.77 -15.90 19.24
CA ILE A 96 14.01 -16.69 18.26
C ILE A 96 14.92 -17.26 17.18
N ASP A 97 14.45 -18.30 16.51
CA ASP A 97 15.15 -18.86 15.36
C ASP A 97 15.00 -17.95 14.13
N ARG A 98 16.04 -17.19 13.82
CA ARG A 98 16.05 -16.26 12.68
C ARG A 98 15.92 -16.96 11.32
N THR A 99 16.12 -18.29 11.23
CA THR A 99 15.86 -19.05 10.00
C THR A 99 14.37 -19.23 9.75
N ARG A 100 13.54 -18.95 10.76
CA ARG A 100 12.07 -18.96 10.70
C ARG A 100 11.46 -17.57 10.56
N VAL A 101 12.29 -16.53 10.43
CA VAL A 101 11.87 -15.15 10.21
C VAL A 101 12.19 -14.74 8.78
N GLY A 102 11.15 -14.55 7.95
CA GLY A 102 11.27 -14.17 6.56
C GLY A 102 11.10 -12.68 6.32
N VAL A 103 11.40 -12.26 5.09
CA VAL A 103 11.10 -10.91 4.56
C VAL A 103 10.49 -11.05 3.17
N ILE A 104 9.25 -10.61 2.98
CA ILE A 104 8.60 -10.54 1.67
C ILE A 104 8.18 -9.08 1.45
N TRP A 105 8.62 -8.46 0.34
CA TRP A 105 8.46 -7.02 0.17
C TRP A 105 7.98 -6.65 -1.22
N GLY A 106 6.96 -5.79 -1.31
CA GLY A 106 6.39 -5.31 -2.55
C GLY A 106 7.01 -4.00 -3.04
N SER A 107 7.34 -3.92 -4.32
CA SER A 107 7.64 -2.67 -5.02
C SER A 107 7.24 -2.83 -6.48
N GLY A 108 6.53 -1.85 -7.04
CA GLY A 108 6.05 -1.92 -8.41
C GLY A 108 7.12 -1.62 -9.45
N ILE A 109 8.06 -0.72 -9.12
CA ILE A 109 9.07 -0.20 -10.07
C ILE A 109 10.50 -0.41 -9.56
N GLY A 110 10.73 -0.33 -8.25
CA GLY A 110 12.07 -0.38 -7.67
C GLY A 110 12.83 0.94 -7.77
N GLY A 111 14.13 0.91 -8.03
CA GLY A 111 15.02 2.07 -8.02
C GLY A 111 14.86 3.03 -9.20
N PHE A 112 13.70 3.61 -9.34
CA PHE A 112 13.32 4.43 -10.50
C PHE A 112 14.13 5.73 -10.60
N GLU A 113 14.40 6.40 -9.48
CA GLU A 113 15.27 7.57 -9.46
C GLU A 113 16.71 7.21 -9.86
N THR A 114 17.19 6.05 -9.41
CA THR A 114 18.54 5.56 -9.74
C THR A 114 18.71 5.34 -11.23
N ILE A 115 17.79 4.62 -11.90
CA ILE A 115 17.93 4.39 -13.37
C ILE A 115 17.81 5.70 -14.13
N GLN A 116 16.89 6.59 -13.75
CA GLN A 116 16.75 7.90 -14.37
C GLN A 116 18.07 8.68 -14.32
N ASN A 117 18.66 8.81 -13.14
CA ASN A 117 19.88 9.62 -12.94
C ASN A 117 21.11 9.02 -13.63
N GLU A 118 21.27 7.68 -13.57
CA GLU A 118 22.40 7.02 -14.26
C GLU A 118 22.29 7.15 -15.79
N MET A 119 21.06 7.07 -16.35
CA MET A 119 20.86 7.27 -17.80
C MET A 119 21.06 8.71 -18.24
N ILE A 120 20.63 9.70 -17.45
CA ILE A 120 20.90 11.11 -17.72
C ILE A 120 22.40 11.36 -17.69
N ASN A 121 23.10 10.95 -16.64
CA ASN A 121 24.55 11.13 -16.52
C ASN A 121 25.32 10.48 -17.68
N PHE A 122 24.90 9.29 -18.11
CA PHE A 122 25.52 8.64 -19.28
C PHE A 122 25.26 9.41 -20.56
N SER A 123 24.05 9.91 -20.80
CA SER A 123 23.68 10.63 -22.03
C SER A 123 24.34 12.00 -22.15
N GLU A 124 24.63 12.66 -21.02
CA GLU A 124 25.30 13.96 -20.94
C GLU A 124 26.82 13.83 -20.91
N GLY A 125 27.35 12.62 -20.76
CA GLY A 125 28.81 12.32 -20.73
C GLY A 125 29.43 12.19 -22.10
N ASP A 126 30.68 11.70 -22.12
CA ASP A 126 31.50 11.48 -23.33
C ASP A 126 31.23 10.12 -24.02
N GLY A 127 30.18 9.39 -23.62
CA GLY A 127 29.86 8.05 -24.10
C GLY A 127 30.63 6.92 -23.39
N THR A 128 31.50 7.24 -22.46
CA THR A 128 32.17 6.22 -21.64
C THR A 128 31.18 5.62 -20.64
N PRO A 129 31.00 4.27 -20.60
CA PRO A 129 30.01 3.64 -19.73
C PRO A 129 30.52 3.57 -18.26
N LYS A 130 30.56 4.72 -17.61
CA LYS A 130 30.92 4.85 -16.19
C LYS A 130 29.66 4.92 -15.34
N PHE A 131 29.17 3.77 -14.89
CA PHE A 131 28.04 3.67 -13.99
C PHE A 131 28.48 3.54 -12.53
N ASN A 132 27.60 3.93 -11.61
CA ASN A 132 27.81 3.70 -10.19
C ASN A 132 27.93 2.18 -9.92
N PRO A 133 28.94 1.70 -9.14
CA PRO A 133 29.07 0.28 -8.80
C PRO A 133 27.83 -0.34 -8.13
N PHE A 134 27.00 0.48 -7.51
CA PHE A 134 25.73 0.07 -6.89
C PHE A 134 24.52 0.27 -7.81
N PHE A 135 24.71 0.64 -9.09
CA PHE A 135 23.60 0.92 -10.01
C PHE A 135 22.60 -0.24 -10.06
N ILE A 136 23.05 -1.45 -10.40
CA ILE A 136 22.14 -2.61 -10.47
C ILE A 136 21.54 -2.96 -9.11
N PRO A 137 22.33 -3.10 -8.01
CA PRO A 137 21.74 -3.34 -6.69
C PRO A 137 20.73 -2.29 -6.25
N LYS A 138 20.92 -1.02 -6.58
CA LYS A 138 19.95 0.04 -6.24
C LYS A 138 18.67 -0.01 -7.07
N LEU A 139 18.76 -0.57 -8.29
CA LEU A 139 17.65 -0.60 -9.24
C LEU A 139 16.62 -1.69 -8.93
N ILE A 140 17.11 -2.92 -8.63
CA ILE A 140 16.26 -4.11 -8.56
C ILE A 140 15.36 -4.12 -7.31
N PRO A 141 14.06 -4.47 -7.44
CA PRO A 141 13.10 -4.45 -6.32
C PRO A 141 13.47 -5.37 -5.15
N ASP A 142 14.16 -6.48 -5.40
CA ASP A 142 14.53 -7.48 -4.39
C ASP A 142 15.62 -7.01 -3.43
N ILE A 143 16.24 -5.85 -3.71
CA ILE A 143 17.21 -5.29 -2.77
C ILE A 143 16.53 -4.81 -1.46
N ALA A 144 15.25 -4.40 -1.52
CA ALA A 144 14.53 -3.97 -0.34
C ALA A 144 14.40 -5.11 0.72
N PRO A 145 13.85 -6.29 0.40
CA PRO A 145 13.86 -7.41 1.36
C PRO A 145 15.28 -7.88 1.71
N GLY A 146 16.21 -7.81 0.74
CA GLY A 146 17.62 -8.16 0.97
C GLY A 146 18.29 -7.30 2.04
N VAL A 147 18.16 -5.98 1.97
CA VAL A 147 18.77 -5.06 2.97
C VAL A 147 18.09 -5.15 4.33
N ILE A 148 16.76 -5.36 4.40
CA ILE A 148 16.06 -5.60 5.66
C ILE A 148 16.61 -6.89 6.31
N SER A 149 16.73 -7.96 5.54
CA SER A 149 17.29 -9.23 5.99
C SER A 149 18.72 -9.09 6.52
N ILE A 150 19.60 -8.40 5.79
CA ILE A 150 20.99 -8.14 6.20
C ILE A 150 21.04 -7.31 7.49
N ARG A 151 20.26 -6.25 7.58
CA ARG A 151 20.24 -5.33 8.74
C ARG A 151 19.84 -6.03 10.04
N HIS A 152 18.85 -6.92 9.96
CA HIS A 152 18.31 -7.60 11.14
C HIS A 152 18.77 -9.06 11.30
N GLY A 153 19.58 -9.57 10.36
CA GLY A 153 20.08 -10.96 10.38
C GLY A 153 18.98 -12.00 10.19
N LEU A 154 17.93 -11.70 9.41
CA LEU A 154 16.80 -12.58 9.15
C LEU A 154 17.16 -13.57 8.05
N LYS A 155 16.88 -14.86 8.24
CA LYS A 155 17.39 -15.94 7.39
C LYS A 155 16.30 -16.86 6.82
N GLY A 156 15.02 -16.51 7.04
CA GLY A 156 13.87 -17.19 6.46
C GLY A 156 13.68 -16.86 4.97
N PRO A 157 12.52 -17.18 4.38
CA PRO A 157 12.19 -16.82 3.01
C PRO A 157 12.40 -15.34 2.74
N ASN A 158 13.06 -15.00 1.61
CA ASN A 158 13.41 -13.62 1.26
C ASN A 158 13.25 -13.39 -0.22
N PHE A 159 12.28 -12.59 -0.62
CA PHE A 159 12.03 -12.23 -2.02
C PHE A 159 11.13 -11.00 -2.17
N ALA A 160 11.10 -10.42 -3.38
CA ALA A 160 10.20 -9.32 -3.71
C ALA A 160 8.98 -9.80 -4.50
N THR A 161 7.84 -9.13 -4.30
CA THR A 161 6.64 -9.26 -5.13
C THR A 161 6.50 -8.05 -6.04
N VAL A 162 6.21 -8.31 -7.33
CA VAL A 162 6.04 -7.27 -8.35
C VAL A 162 4.74 -7.52 -9.11
N SER A 163 3.73 -6.69 -8.87
CA SER A 163 2.41 -6.71 -9.51
C SER A 163 1.80 -5.31 -9.57
N ALA A 164 2.62 -4.35 -10.02
CA ALA A 164 2.28 -2.93 -10.08
C ALA A 164 1.71 -2.42 -8.74
N CYS A 165 0.51 -1.81 -8.76
CA CYS A 165 -0.11 -1.26 -7.54
C CYS A 165 -0.45 -2.35 -6.49
N ALA A 166 -0.60 -3.62 -6.88
CA ALA A 166 -0.92 -4.72 -5.98
C ALA A 166 0.30 -5.35 -5.30
N SER A 167 1.52 -4.85 -5.54
CA SER A 167 2.76 -5.49 -5.08
C SER A 167 2.81 -5.73 -3.58
N SER A 168 2.51 -4.74 -2.75
CA SER A 168 2.53 -4.93 -1.29
C SER A 168 1.34 -5.74 -0.77
N ALA A 169 0.18 -5.69 -1.41
CA ALA A 169 -0.92 -6.59 -1.08
C ALA A 169 -0.53 -8.06 -1.35
N ASN A 170 0.14 -8.35 -2.47
CA ASN A 170 0.69 -9.68 -2.75
C ASN A 170 1.76 -10.09 -1.73
N SER A 171 2.61 -9.16 -1.29
CA SER A 171 3.56 -9.42 -0.20
C SER A 171 2.86 -9.91 1.08
N LEU A 172 1.76 -9.26 1.47
CA LEU A 172 0.94 -9.67 2.60
C LEU A 172 0.31 -11.05 2.40
N ILE A 173 -0.22 -11.31 1.20
CA ILE A 173 -0.89 -12.57 0.81
C ILE A 173 0.12 -13.72 0.83
N ASP A 174 1.29 -13.54 0.22
CA ASP A 174 2.35 -14.55 0.24
C ASP A 174 2.82 -14.81 1.65
N SER A 175 3.02 -13.77 2.47
CA SER A 175 3.40 -13.88 3.87
C SER A 175 2.39 -14.67 4.69
N LEU A 176 1.09 -14.37 4.51
CA LEU A 176 0.00 -15.13 5.11
C LEU A 176 0.11 -16.63 4.76
N ASN A 177 0.30 -16.95 3.48
CA ASN A 177 0.36 -18.32 2.99
C ASN A 177 1.63 -19.06 3.48
N TYR A 178 2.79 -18.40 3.48
CA TYR A 178 4.03 -18.99 4.02
C TYR A 178 3.93 -19.35 5.50
N ILE A 179 3.28 -18.50 6.31
CA ILE A 179 3.06 -18.77 7.73
C ILE A 179 2.00 -19.87 7.90
N ARG A 180 0.86 -19.79 7.19
CA ARG A 180 -0.21 -20.80 7.22
C ARG A 180 0.30 -22.22 6.91
N LEU A 181 1.21 -22.31 5.94
CA LEU A 181 1.82 -23.57 5.51
C LEU A 181 3.01 -24.01 6.36
N GLY A 182 3.42 -23.21 7.34
CA GLY A 182 4.49 -23.56 8.27
C GLY A 182 5.91 -23.36 7.74
N TYR A 183 6.10 -22.59 6.64
CA TYR A 183 7.43 -22.25 6.14
C TYR A 183 8.15 -21.20 7.00
N SER A 184 7.40 -20.35 7.69
CA SER A 184 7.90 -19.32 8.61
C SER A 184 7.03 -19.23 9.85
N GLU A 185 7.59 -18.70 10.94
CA GLU A 185 6.83 -18.30 12.14
C GLU A 185 6.52 -16.80 12.11
N VAL A 186 7.43 -16.00 11.54
CA VAL A 186 7.31 -14.55 11.44
C VAL A 186 7.73 -14.10 10.06
N ILE A 187 7.02 -13.14 9.49
CA ILE A 187 7.44 -12.47 8.24
C ILE A 187 7.31 -10.97 8.41
N VAL A 188 8.40 -10.26 8.10
CA VAL A 188 8.42 -8.83 7.87
C VAL A 188 7.91 -8.60 6.45
N CYS A 189 6.72 -8.04 6.29
CA CYS A 189 6.10 -7.87 4.99
C CYS A 189 5.51 -6.46 4.80
N GLY A 190 5.36 -6.09 3.56
CA GLY A 190 4.83 -4.77 3.21
C GLY A 190 5.28 -4.34 1.84
N GLY A 191 5.49 -3.05 1.66
CA GLY A 191 6.01 -2.51 0.41
C GLY A 191 6.39 -1.05 0.50
N SER A 192 7.19 -0.62 -0.47
CA SER A 192 7.66 0.75 -0.58
C SER A 192 7.83 1.17 -2.03
N GLU A 193 7.62 2.45 -2.31
CA GLU A 193 7.76 3.02 -3.64
C GLU A 193 8.26 4.46 -3.57
N ALA A 194 9.12 4.86 -4.50
CA ALA A 194 9.64 6.21 -4.66
C ALA A 194 9.43 6.67 -6.12
N GLY A 195 8.14 6.79 -6.50
CA GLY A 195 7.75 7.07 -7.88
C GLY A 195 7.75 8.53 -8.29
N VAL A 196 7.91 9.48 -7.34
CA VAL A 196 7.88 10.93 -7.63
C VAL A 196 9.22 11.35 -8.23
N THR A 197 9.37 11.10 -9.53
CA THR A 197 10.55 11.38 -10.34
C THR A 197 10.14 12.03 -11.66
N ILE A 198 11.10 12.60 -12.40
CA ILE A 198 10.86 13.13 -13.76
C ILE A 198 10.21 12.07 -14.65
N ALA A 199 10.80 10.85 -14.66
CA ALA A 199 10.30 9.74 -15.46
C ALA A 199 8.94 9.24 -14.96
N GLY A 200 8.70 9.23 -13.64
CA GLY A 200 7.43 8.82 -13.03
C GLY A 200 6.28 9.74 -13.40
N ILE A 201 6.43 11.03 -13.11
CA ILE A 201 5.41 12.04 -13.47
C ILE A 201 5.24 12.10 -15.00
N GLY A 202 6.33 12.12 -15.77
CA GLY A 202 6.27 12.15 -17.23
C GLY A 202 5.60 10.92 -17.83
N GLY A 203 5.93 9.73 -17.33
CA GLY A 203 5.37 8.46 -17.79
C GLY A 203 3.87 8.35 -17.50
N PHE A 204 3.44 8.65 -16.28
CA PHE A 204 2.01 8.63 -15.92
C PHE A 204 1.21 9.75 -16.59
N ASN A 205 1.82 10.91 -16.88
CA ASN A 205 1.21 11.93 -17.74
C ASN A 205 1.02 11.44 -19.18
N ALA A 206 1.96 10.64 -19.72
CA ALA A 206 1.86 10.10 -21.08
C ALA A 206 0.67 9.14 -21.23
N VAL A 207 0.42 8.30 -20.23
CA VAL A 207 -0.77 7.41 -20.20
C VAL A 207 -2.03 8.10 -19.70
N GLN A 208 -1.98 9.42 -19.44
CA GLN A 208 -3.10 10.26 -19.00
C GLN A 208 -3.77 9.75 -17.70
N ALA A 209 -2.99 9.18 -16.80
CA ALA A 209 -3.48 8.60 -15.56
C ALA A 209 -3.48 9.58 -14.37
N LEU A 210 -2.68 10.67 -14.44
CA LEU A 210 -2.57 11.67 -13.38
C LEU A 210 -3.62 12.77 -13.52
N SER A 211 -4.12 13.24 -12.38
CA SER A 211 -4.90 14.47 -12.27
C SER A 211 -4.07 15.67 -12.77
N LYS A 212 -4.76 16.61 -13.39
CA LYS A 212 -4.19 17.87 -13.92
C LYS A 212 -4.70 19.10 -13.18
N ARG A 213 -5.24 18.92 -11.98
CA ARG A 213 -5.78 20.00 -11.13
C ARG A 213 -4.66 20.78 -10.46
N ASN A 214 -3.83 21.44 -11.28
CA ASN A 214 -2.66 22.19 -10.83
C ASN A 214 -3.00 23.46 -10.02
N ASP A 215 -4.20 23.96 -10.16
CA ASP A 215 -4.75 25.14 -9.45
C ASP A 215 -5.11 24.81 -7.98
N ASP A 216 -5.42 23.57 -7.68
CA ASP A 216 -5.74 23.13 -6.31
C ASP A 216 -5.28 21.68 -6.05
N PRO A 217 -3.96 21.47 -5.85
CA PRO A 217 -3.38 20.15 -5.60
C PRO A 217 -4.02 19.39 -4.43
N LYS A 218 -4.40 20.11 -3.37
CA LYS A 218 -4.92 19.50 -2.14
C LYS A 218 -6.26 18.80 -2.34
N THR A 219 -7.04 19.22 -3.34
CA THR A 219 -8.33 18.62 -3.68
C THR A 219 -8.29 17.77 -4.95
N ALA A 220 -7.10 17.51 -5.50
CA ALA A 220 -6.95 16.78 -6.76
C ALA A 220 -7.31 15.30 -6.65
N SER A 221 -6.89 14.63 -5.57
CA SER A 221 -7.33 13.26 -5.29
C SER A 221 -8.73 13.29 -4.66
N ARG A 222 -9.75 12.94 -5.46
CA ARG A 222 -11.18 13.02 -5.10
C ARG A 222 -11.94 11.77 -5.54
N PRO A 223 -11.66 10.60 -4.95
CA PRO A 223 -12.34 9.37 -5.32
C PRO A 223 -13.86 9.53 -5.24
N PHE A 224 -14.57 8.98 -6.24
CA PHE A 224 -16.05 8.97 -6.40
C PHE A 224 -16.71 10.34 -6.68
N ASP A 225 -15.98 11.44 -6.61
CA ASP A 225 -16.49 12.76 -7.05
C ASP A 225 -16.65 12.80 -8.57
N VAL A 226 -17.69 13.47 -9.09
CA VAL A 226 -17.95 13.54 -10.53
C VAL A 226 -16.82 14.23 -11.30
N ASP A 227 -16.12 15.19 -10.67
CA ASP A 227 -15.04 15.97 -11.28
C ASP A 227 -13.65 15.34 -11.12
N ARG A 228 -13.55 14.04 -10.73
CA ARG A 228 -12.28 13.32 -10.66
C ARG A 228 -11.68 13.15 -12.05
N ASP A 229 -10.38 13.37 -12.18
CA ASP A 229 -9.69 13.42 -13.48
C ASP A 229 -8.40 12.58 -13.55
N GLY A 230 -8.14 11.78 -12.53
CA GLY A 230 -6.94 10.95 -12.43
C GLY A 230 -6.40 10.85 -11.02
N PHE A 231 -5.42 9.99 -10.80
CA PHE A 231 -4.83 9.84 -9.48
C PHE A 231 -3.75 10.91 -9.20
N VAL A 232 -3.45 11.12 -7.93
CA VAL A 232 -2.28 11.89 -7.48
C VAL A 232 -1.18 10.91 -7.11
N LEU A 233 -0.01 11.03 -7.73
CA LEU A 233 1.12 10.17 -7.41
C LEU A 233 1.63 10.44 -6.00
N GLY A 234 1.88 9.37 -5.23
CA GLY A 234 2.47 9.43 -3.91
C GLY A 234 3.70 8.53 -3.78
N GLU A 235 4.42 8.68 -2.69
CA GLU A 235 5.58 7.87 -2.34
C GLU A 235 5.58 7.50 -0.86
N GLY A 236 6.40 6.50 -0.48
CA GLY A 236 6.52 6.06 0.91
C GLY A 236 6.52 4.54 1.04
N GLY A 237 6.09 4.05 2.21
CA GLY A 237 6.04 2.62 2.50
C GLY A 237 5.17 2.26 3.70
N GLY A 238 4.89 0.97 3.82
CA GLY A 238 4.23 0.37 4.97
C GLY A 238 4.78 -1.01 5.25
N CYS A 239 4.84 -1.36 6.52
CA CYS A 239 5.31 -2.65 7.00
C CYS A 239 4.38 -3.22 8.05
N LEU A 240 4.11 -4.52 7.93
CA LEU A 240 3.42 -5.30 8.95
C LEU A 240 4.33 -6.47 9.38
N ILE A 241 4.34 -6.78 10.66
CA ILE A 241 4.89 -8.03 11.16
C ILE A 241 3.75 -9.02 11.25
N LEU A 242 3.75 -10.01 10.35
CA LEU A 242 2.84 -11.14 10.41
C LEU A 242 3.48 -12.27 11.19
N GLU A 243 2.74 -12.86 12.10
CA GLU A 243 3.24 -13.85 13.04
C GLU A 243 2.23 -14.98 13.22
N GLU A 244 2.72 -16.20 13.36
CA GLU A 244 1.90 -17.35 13.73
C GLU A 244 1.35 -17.15 15.13
N LEU A 245 0.07 -17.44 15.31
CA LEU A 245 -0.67 -17.12 16.54
C LEU A 245 -0.05 -17.72 17.80
N GLU A 246 0.28 -19.01 17.79
CA GLU A 246 0.82 -19.67 18.99
C GLU A 246 2.25 -19.19 19.31
N HIS A 247 3.02 -18.85 18.28
CA HIS A 247 4.33 -18.18 18.45
C HIS A 247 4.16 -16.81 19.09
N ALA A 248 3.19 -16.00 18.61
CA ALA A 248 2.90 -14.69 19.18
C ALA A 248 2.45 -14.78 20.66
N LYS A 249 1.54 -15.71 20.98
CA LYS A 249 1.07 -15.97 22.34
C LYS A 249 2.20 -16.42 23.27
N ALA A 250 3.03 -17.33 22.81
CA ALA A 250 4.14 -17.88 23.61
C ALA A 250 5.13 -16.81 24.07
N ARG A 251 5.33 -15.75 23.30
CA ARG A 251 6.18 -14.61 23.66
C ARG A 251 5.44 -13.43 24.32
N GLY A 252 4.13 -13.54 24.51
CA GLY A 252 3.30 -12.47 25.06
C GLY A 252 3.18 -11.24 24.15
N ALA A 253 3.11 -11.45 22.84
CA ALA A 253 3.03 -10.39 21.87
C ALA A 253 1.74 -9.57 22.03
N LYS A 254 1.85 -8.25 21.77
CA LYS A 254 0.70 -7.43 21.45
C LYS A 254 0.15 -7.87 20.09
N ILE A 255 -1.13 -8.21 20.02
CA ILE A 255 -1.82 -8.57 18.78
C ILE A 255 -2.75 -7.41 18.40
N TYR A 256 -2.60 -6.90 17.19
CA TYR A 256 -3.45 -5.83 16.65
C TYR A 256 -4.73 -6.36 16.04
N ALA A 257 -4.61 -7.38 15.23
CA ALA A 257 -5.68 -8.01 14.45
C ALA A 257 -5.22 -9.36 13.91
N GLU A 258 -6.12 -10.11 13.29
CA GLU A 258 -5.81 -11.33 12.55
C GLU A 258 -5.97 -11.09 11.05
N VAL A 259 -5.04 -11.60 10.23
CA VAL A 259 -5.23 -11.66 8.78
C VAL A 259 -6.06 -12.92 8.49
N GLY A 260 -7.36 -12.69 8.29
CA GLY A 260 -8.35 -13.76 8.19
C GLY A 260 -8.33 -14.49 6.85
N GLY A 261 -8.03 -13.77 5.76
CA GLY A 261 -8.05 -14.35 4.42
C GLY A 261 -7.53 -13.41 3.36
N ALA A 262 -7.39 -13.94 2.15
CA ALA A 262 -6.90 -13.23 0.99
C ALA A 262 -7.55 -13.71 -0.32
N GLY A 263 -7.56 -12.84 -1.31
CA GLY A 263 -8.03 -13.17 -2.65
C GLY A 263 -7.10 -12.64 -3.72
N LEU A 264 -6.97 -13.37 -4.80
CA LEU A 264 -6.26 -12.98 -6.01
C LEU A 264 -7.15 -13.23 -7.23
N SER A 265 -7.05 -12.38 -8.24
CA SER A 265 -7.65 -12.57 -9.55
C SER A 265 -6.91 -11.78 -10.63
N ALA A 266 -7.27 -11.97 -11.88
CA ALA A 266 -6.80 -11.14 -12.98
C ALA A 266 -7.99 -10.70 -13.84
N ASP A 267 -7.92 -9.43 -14.34
CA ASP A 267 -8.95 -8.92 -15.26
C ASP A 267 -8.88 -9.59 -16.65
N ALA A 268 -7.68 -9.96 -17.09
CA ALA A 268 -7.42 -10.51 -18.43
C ALA A 268 -8.08 -9.67 -19.55
N TYR A 269 -8.05 -8.36 -19.42
CA TYR A 269 -8.80 -7.42 -20.28
C TYR A 269 -7.88 -6.42 -20.99
N HIS A 270 -7.20 -5.53 -20.24
CA HIS A 270 -6.39 -4.45 -20.81
C HIS A 270 -5.18 -4.14 -19.90
N MET A 271 -4.10 -3.58 -20.47
CA MET A 271 -2.86 -3.30 -19.72
C MET A 271 -3.06 -2.26 -18.60
N THR A 272 -3.94 -1.28 -18.76
CA THR A 272 -4.10 -0.15 -17.83
C THR A 272 -5.53 0.14 -17.42
N ALA A 273 -6.52 -0.27 -18.20
CA ALA A 273 -7.94 -0.06 -17.90
C ALA A 273 -8.52 -1.25 -17.13
N PRO A 274 -9.37 -1.02 -16.11
CA PRO A 274 -10.11 -2.08 -15.45
C PRO A 274 -11.15 -2.69 -16.39
N HIS A 275 -11.58 -3.93 -16.09
CA HIS A 275 -12.71 -4.52 -16.78
C HIS A 275 -13.97 -3.67 -16.51
N PRO A 276 -14.74 -3.24 -17.54
CA PRO A 276 -15.86 -2.31 -17.39
C PRO A 276 -16.98 -2.83 -16.48
N ASP A 277 -17.15 -4.15 -16.41
CA ASP A 277 -18.11 -4.80 -15.53
C ASP A 277 -17.54 -5.16 -14.15
N GLY A 278 -16.27 -4.85 -13.89
CA GLY A 278 -15.62 -5.11 -12.61
C GLY A 278 -15.43 -6.61 -12.29
N GLU A 279 -15.39 -7.49 -13.30
CA GLU A 279 -15.34 -8.95 -13.11
C GLU A 279 -14.16 -9.39 -12.25
N GLY A 280 -12.96 -8.83 -12.47
CA GLY A 280 -11.78 -9.13 -11.66
C GLY A 280 -11.94 -8.67 -10.23
N ALA A 281 -12.49 -7.47 -10.00
CA ALA A 281 -12.77 -6.92 -8.66
C ALA A 281 -13.83 -7.76 -7.92
N ILE A 282 -14.89 -8.21 -8.62
CA ILE A 282 -15.90 -9.12 -8.05
C ILE A 282 -15.23 -10.44 -7.66
N SER A 283 -14.45 -11.02 -8.56
CA SER A 283 -13.81 -12.32 -8.36
C SER A 283 -12.84 -12.28 -7.17
N VAL A 284 -11.99 -11.24 -7.07
CA VAL A 284 -11.02 -11.14 -5.99
C VAL A 284 -11.65 -10.99 -4.61
N MET A 285 -12.72 -10.19 -4.48
CA MET A 285 -13.47 -10.05 -3.22
C MET A 285 -14.17 -11.36 -2.85
N LYS A 286 -14.82 -12.04 -3.79
CA LYS A 286 -15.43 -13.36 -3.55
C LYS A 286 -14.39 -14.41 -3.12
N ASN A 287 -13.22 -14.44 -3.78
CA ASN A 287 -12.13 -15.34 -3.40
C ASN A 287 -11.62 -15.04 -1.99
N CYS A 288 -11.49 -13.77 -1.63
CA CYS A 288 -11.04 -13.34 -0.31
C CYS A 288 -12.04 -13.78 0.80
N LEU A 289 -13.32 -13.54 0.59
CA LEU A 289 -14.39 -13.97 1.52
C LEU A 289 -14.41 -15.50 1.69
N LYS A 290 -14.25 -16.23 0.58
CA LYS A 290 -14.19 -17.70 0.59
C LYS A 290 -12.96 -18.21 1.35
N ASP A 291 -11.78 -17.63 1.15
CA ASP A 291 -10.56 -18.02 1.86
C ASP A 291 -10.64 -17.75 3.35
N ALA A 292 -11.32 -16.65 3.73
CA ALA A 292 -11.54 -16.27 5.12
C ALA A 292 -12.66 -17.06 5.82
N ASP A 293 -13.49 -17.81 5.09
CA ASP A 293 -14.74 -18.42 5.56
C ASP A 293 -15.69 -17.39 6.20
N ILE A 294 -15.82 -16.21 5.56
CA ILE A 294 -16.62 -15.06 5.99
C ILE A 294 -17.74 -14.81 4.98
N LYS A 295 -18.94 -14.53 5.48
CA LYS A 295 -20.07 -14.15 4.64
C LYS A 295 -20.02 -12.66 4.30
N PRO A 296 -20.57 -12.24 3.15
CA PRO A 296 -20.61 -10.83 2.78
C PRO A 296 -21.26 -9.90 3.84
N ASP A 297 -22.27 -10.38 4.55
CA ASP A 297 -23.02 -9.62 5.57
C ASP A 297 -22.27 -9.43 6.91
N GLU A 298 -21.10 -10.02 7.05
CA GLU A 298 -20.21 -9.86 8.21
C GLU A 298 -19.17 -8.73 8.05
N VAL A 299 -19.00 -8.18 6.81
CA VAL A 299 -18.01 -7.16 6.53
C VAL A 299 -18.49 -5.77 6.97
N ASP A 300 -17.70 -5.09 7.78
CA ASP A 300 -18.01 -3.77 8.33
C ASP A 300 -17.42 -2.61 7.53
N ALA A 301 -16.21 -2.79 6.98
CA ALA A 301 -15.49 -1.74 6.29
C ALA A 301 -14.72 -2.26 5.06
N ILE A 302 -14.60 -1.41 4.03
CA ILE A 302 -13.79 -1.68 2.84
C ILE A 302 -12.94 -0.46 2.54
N ASN A 303 -11.61 -0.63 2.58
CA ASN A 303 -10.67 0.31 1.98
C ASN A 303 -10.55 -0.04 0.51
N MET A 304 -11.10 0.80 -0.35
CA MET A 304 -11.12 0.60 -1.80
C MET A 304 -9.78 0.91 -2.44
N HIS A 305 -9.56 0.34 -3.62
CA HIS A 305 -8.49 0.83 -4.48
C HIS A 305 -8.69 2.31 -4.82
N GLY A 306 -9.89 2.72 -5.23
CA GLY A 306 -10.38 4.10 -5.26
C GLY A 306 -9.34 5.15 -5.61
N THR A 307 -8.81 5.14 -6.85
CA THR A 307 -7.67 5.97 -7.26
C THR A 307 -8.05 7.38 -7.72
N SER A 308 -9.34 7.76 -7.67
CA SER A 308 -9.81 9.02 -8.27
C SER A 308 -9.76 9.02 -9.81
N THR A 309 -9.84 7.83 -10.41
CA THR A 309 -9.94 7.71 -11.87
C THR A 309 -11.38 7.48 -12.30
N PRO A 310 -11.84 8.09 -13.43
CA PRO A 310 -13.23 7.98 -13.87
C PRO A 310 -13.72 6.54 -14.02
N LEU A 311 -12.92 5.66 -14.62
CA LEU A 311 -13.30 4.27 -14.89
C LEU A 311 -13.11 3.36 -13.67
N GLY A 312 -11.99 3.54 -12.92
CA GLY A 312 -11.62 2.65 -11.81
C GLY A 312 -12.63 2.72 -10.66
N ASP A 313 -12.94 3.92 -10.22
CA ASP A 313 -13.82 4.14 -9.08
C ASP A 313 -15.25 3.63 -9.36
N LYS A 314 -15.74 3.85 -10.59
CA LYS A 314 -17.06 3.37 -11.03
C LYS A 314 -17.13 1.85 -11.09
N ALA A 315 -16.11 1.19 -11.68
CA ALA A 315 -16.08 -0.27 -11.79
C ALA A 315 -16.01 -0.92 -10.40
N GLU A 316 -15.21 -0.37 -9.48
CA GLU A 316 -15.09 -0.89 -8.12
C GLU A 316 -16.37 -0.69 -7.30
N ALA A 317 -17.03 0.47 -7.37
CA ALA A 317 -18.32 0.70 -6.70
C ALA A 317 -19.39 -0.29 -7.19
N LYS A 318 -19.45 -0.57 -8.51
CA LYS A 318 -20.33 -1.57 -9.09
C LYS A 318 -20.00 -2.98 -8.55
N ALA A 319 -18.72 -3.34 -8.49
CA ALA A 319 -18.28 -4.64 -8.00
C ALA A 319 -18.66 -4.85 -6.51
N ILE A 320 -18.54 -3.84 -5.66
CA ILE A 320 -18.97 -3.92 -4.26
C ILE A 320 -20.47 -4.21 -4.16
N LYS A 321 -21.31 -3.51 -4.92
CA LYS A 321 -22.76 -3.79 -4.93
C LYS A 321 -23.07 -5.21 -5.35
N GLU A 322 -22.38 -5.72 -6.38
CA GLU A 322 -22.57 -7.08 -6.86
C GLU A 322 -22.17 -8.16 -5.84
N VAL A 323 -21.08 -7.90 -5.07
CA VAL A 323 -20.59 -8.88 -4.08
C VAL A 323 -21.42 -8.85 -2.80
N PHE A 324 -21.79 -7.67 -2.33
CA PHE A 324 -22.40 -7.49 -1.01
C PHE A 324 -23.94 -7.30 -1.05
N GLY A 325 -24.54 -7.12 -2.24
CA GLY A 325 -25.98 -6.92 -2.39
C GLY A 325 -26.50 -5.77 -1.52
N ASP A 326 -27.61 -5.99 -0.81
CA ASP A 326 -28.19 -4.97 0.07
C ASP A 326 -27.30 -4.64 1.27
N HIS A 327 -26.38 -5.54 1.66
CA HIS A 327 -25.44 -5.26 2.75
C HIS A 327 -24.43 -4.17 2.40
N ALA A 328 -24.16 -3.93 1.11
CA ALA A 328 -23.25 -2.86 0.65
C ALA A 328 -23.60 -1.48 1.25
N TYR A 329 -24.87 -1.21 1.48
CA TYR A 329 -25.35 0.03 2.10
C TYR A 329 -25.05 0.14 3.61
N ASN A 330 -24.69 -0.97 4.24
CA ASN A 330 -24.34 -1.04 5.66
C ASN A 330 -22.81 -1.04 5.89
N ILE A 331 -22.01 -1.09 4.84
CA ILE A 331 -20.55 -1.09 4.90
C ILE A 331 -20.04 0.35 4.88
N ASN A 332 -19.07 0.68 5.74
CA ASN A 332 -18.27 1.88 5.54
C ASN A 332 -17.22 1.63 4.46
N ILE A 333 -17.32 2.37 3.38
CA ILE A 333 -16.40 2.32 2.25
C ILE A 333 -15.54 3.58 2.29
N ASN A 334 -14.23 3.47 2.05
CA ASN A 334 -13.37 4.64 1.94
C ASN A 334 -12.20 4.43 0.99
N SER A 335 -11.60 5.52 0.53
CA SER A 335 -10.29 5.50 -0.13
C SER A 335 -9.34 6.47 0.57
N THR A 336 -8.33 5.90 1.21
CA THR A 336 -7.26 6.68 1.86
C THR A 336 -6.35 7.38 0.86
N LYS A 337 -6.39 6.99 -0.43
CA LYS A 337 -5.68 7.67 -1.51
C LYS A 337 -6.14 9.11 -1.74
N SER A 338 -7.32 9.48 -1.26
CA SER A 338 -7.73 10.88 -1.23
C SER A 338 -6.80 11.76 -0.40
N MET A 339 -6.11 11.17 0.59
CA MET A 339 -5.20 11.83 1.53
C MET A 339 -3.72 11.57 1.22
N THR A 340 -3.36 10.32 0.99
CA THR A 340 -1.95 9.91 0.76
C THR A 340 -1.49 10.06 -0.68
N GLY A 341 -2.42 10.22 -1.64
CA GLY A 341 -2.14 9.91 -3.02
C GLY A 341 -1.98 8.41 -3.24
N HIS A 342 -1.63 8.01 -4.43
CA HIS A 342 -1.42 6.62 -4.80
C HIS A 342 0.06 6.24 -4.68
N LEU A 343 0.41 5.46 -3.66
CA LEU A 343 1.79 5.02 -3.39
C LEU A 343 2.21 3.81 -4.25
N LEU A 344 1.54 3.56 -5.36
CA LEU A 344 1.83 2.47 -6.30
C LEU A 344 2.04 1.12 -5.56
N GLY A 345 3.21 0.50 -5.70
CA GLY A 345 3.52 -0.79 -5.09
C GLY A 345 3.45 -0.82 -3.56
N ALA A 346 3.51 0.33 -2.89
CA ALA A 346 3.37 0.44 -1.43
C ALA A 346 1.91 0.58 -0.95
N ALA A 347 0.96 0.86 -1.85
CA ALA A 347 -0.41 1.22 -1.50
C ALA A 347 -1.10 0.16 -0.62
N GLY A 348 -1.07 -1.11 -1.01
CA GLY A 348 -1.75 -2.18 -0.27
C GLY A 348 -1.29 -2.33 1.18
N ALA A 349 0.00 -2.07 1.47
CA ALA A 349 0.53 -2.16 2.83
C ALA A 349 0.01 -1.06 3.74
N ILE A 350 0.05 0.22 3.29
CA ILE A 350 -0.47 1.33 4.12
C ILE A 350 -1.98 1.25 4.29
N GLU A 351 -2.70 0.72 3.30
CA GLU A 351 -4.15 0.51 3.35
C GLU A 351 -4.53 -0.64 4.28
N ALA A 352 -3.77 -1.73 4.29
CA ALA A 352 -3.91 -2.79 5.28
C ALA A 352 -3.67 -2.27 6.71
N ILE A 353 -2.64 -1.42 6.92
CA ILE A 353 -2.40 -0.74 8.20
C ILE A 353 -3.62 0.12 8.59
N SER A 354 -4.22 0.85 7.65
CA SER A 354 -5.45 1.62 7.88
C SER A 354 -6.61 0.73 8.35
N CYS A 355 -6.80 -0.46 7.74
CA CYS A 355 -7.80 -1.43 8.16
C CYS A 355 -7.53 -1.97 9.58
N VAL A 356 -6.28 -2.35 9.89
CA VAL A 356 -5.86 -2.77 11.25
C VAL A 356 -6.18 -1.69 12.29
N LEU A 357 -5.85 -0.44 11.99
CA LEU A 357 -6.09 0.68 12.90
C LEU A 357 -7.58 1.04 13.00
N SER A 358 -8.36 0.85 11.94
CA SER A 358 -9.82 1.03 11.98
C SER A 358 -10.48 0.02 12.92
N ILE A 359 -10.03 -1.24 12.90
CA ILE A 359 -10.48 -2.27 13.85
C ILE A 359 -10.08 -1.87 15.28
N LYS A 360 -8.82 -1.50 15.48
CA LYS A 360 -8.28 -1.17 16.80
C LYS A 360 -9.00 0.00 17.48
N TYR A 361 -9.32 1.06 16.70
CA TYR A 361 -9.83 2.31 17.25
C TYR A 361 -11.33 2.51 17.05
N GLY A 362 -12.00 1.66 16.28
CA GLY A 362 -13.43 1.80 15.98
C GLY A 362 -13.73 3.10 15.21
N ILE A 363 -12.84 3.47 14.26
CA ILE A 363 -12.98 4.66 13.42
C ILE A 363 -12.61 4.29 11.99
N VAL A 364 -13.48 4.61 11.03
CA VAL A 364 -13.18 4.51 9.61
C VAL A 364 -12.74 5.88 9.09
N PRO A 365 -11.52 6.01 8.54
CA PRO A 365 -11.02 7.27 7.97
C PRO A 365 -11.88 7.73 6.79
N PRO A 366 -11.90 9.05 6.49
CA PRO A 366 -12.72 9.57 5.41
C PRO A 366 -12.12 9.32 4.02
N THR A 367 -12.98 9.35 3.01
CA THR A 367 -12.63 9.77 1.66
C THR A 367 -12.82 11.28 1.60
N ILE A 368 -11.75 12.05 1.52
CA ILE A 368 -11.84 13.51 1.45
C ILE A 368 -12.05 14.00 0.00
N ASN A 369 -12.40 15.29 -0.13
CA ASN A 369 -12.54 15.99 -1.42
C ASN A 369 -13.75 15.55 -2.25
N HIS A 370 -14.80 15.05 -1.61
CA HIS A 370 -16.08 14.87 -2.27
C HIS A 370 -16.89 16.18 -2.20
N PHE A 371 -17.24 16.71 -3.34
CA PHE A 371 -18.01 17.94 -3.51
C PHE A 371 -19.32 17.71 -4.27
N ASN A 372 -19.30 16.85 -5.29
CA ASN A 372 -20.43 16.61 -6.17
C ASN A 372 -20.59 15.11 -6.45
N ASP A 373 -21.83 14.65 -6.36
CA ASP A 373 -22.22 13.27 -6.65
C ASP A 373 -22.00 12.92 -8.14
N ASP A 374 -21.44 11.74 -8.40
CA ASP A 374 -21.38 11.18 -9.75
C ASP A 374 -22.68 10.40 -10.00
N PRO A 375 -23.50 10.78 -11.02
CA PRO A 375 -24.75 10.08 -11.31
C PRO A 375 -24.57 8.65 -11.82
N GLU A 376 -23.35 8.26 -12.19
CA GLU A 376 -23.02 6.90 -12.61
C GLU A 376 -22.60 5.98 -11.44
N ILE A 377 -22.49 6.53 -10.23
CA ILE A 377 -22.15 5.80 -8.99
C ILE A 377 -23.37 5.83 -8.07
N ASP A 378 -23.65 4.72 -7.38
CA ASP A 378 -24.73 4.68 -6.40
C ASP A 378 -24.35 5.45 -5.11
N ASN A 379 -24.80 6.69 -5.03
CA ASN A 379 -24.51 7.60 -3.92
C ASN A 379 -25.24 7.26 -2.60
N ASN A 380 -26.03 6.18 -2.56
CA ASN A 380 -26.55 5.64 -1.30
C ASN A 380 -25.51 4.76 -0.57
N LEU A 381 -24.42 4.37 -1.24
CA LEU A 381 -23.30 3.70 -0.59
C LEU A 381 -22.62 4.68 0.39
N ASN A 382 -22.22 4.17 1.56
CA ASN A 382 -21.53 4.99 2.56
C ASN A 382 -20.02 5.08 2.28
N PHE A 383 -19.61 5.96 1.37
CA PHE A 383 -18.20 6.22 1.03
C PHE A 383 -17.43 6.97 2.13
N THR A 384 -18.00 7.15 3.30
CA THR A 384 -17.36 7.84 4.44
C THR A 384 -16.85 9.24 4.05
N PHE A 385 -17.62 10.01 3.30
CA PHE A 385 -17.18 11.27 2.71
C PHE A 385 -16.81 12.33 3.74
N ASN A 386 -15.66 12.97 3.51
CA ASN A 386 -15.14 14.20 4.13
C ASN A 386 -14.92 14.15 5.65
N LYS A 387 -15.48 13.21 6.36
CA LYS A 387 -15.33 13.08 7.83
C LYS A 387 -15.19 11.63 8.25
N ALA A 388 -14.23 11.35 9.13
CA ALA A 388 -14.10 10.04 9.75
C ALA A 388 -15.39 9.66 10.51
N GLN A 389 -15.76 8.39 10.43
CA GLN A 389 -16.94 7.87 11.10
C GLN A 389 -16.57 6.90 12.22
N LYS A 390 -17.12 7.12 13.41
CA LYS A 390 -17.02 6.16 14.53
C LYS A 390 -17.92 4.97 14.22
N ARG A 391 -17.34 3.79 14.23
CA ARG A 391 -18.05 2.52 14.03
C ARG A 391 -17.23 1.38 14.62
N LYS A 392 -17.87 0.44 15.30
CA LYS A 392 -17.21 -0.83 15.60
C LYS A 392 -16.92 -1.54 14.26
N VAL A 393 -15.66 -1.82 14.02
CA VAL A 393 -15.17 -2.59 12.86
C VAL A 393 -14.61 -3.89 13.38
N SER A 394 -15.25 -5.00 13.09
CA SER A 394 -14.75 -6.34 13.41
C SER A 394 -14.10 -7.00 12.21
N ILE A 395 -14.56 -6.67 10.99
CA ILE A 395 -14.03 -7.22 9.74
C ILE A 395 -13.84 -6.07 8.73
N ALA A 396 -12.62 -5.92 8.23
CA ALA A 396 -12.28 -4.96 7.19
C ALA A 396 -11.60 -5.65 6.00
N MET A 397 -11.90 -5.19 4.79
CA MET A 397 -11.24 -5.63 3.56
C MET A 397 -10.43 -4.48 2.95
N SER A 398 -9.31 -4.80 2.34
CA SER A 398 -8.49 -3.86 1.56
C SER A 398 -8.31 -4.36 0.14
N ASN A 399 -8.79 -3.59 -0.83
CA ASN A 399 -8.72 -3.91 -2.26
C ASN A 399 -7.56 -3.15 -2.92
N THR A 400 -6.82 -3.83 -3.76
CA THR A 400 -5.77 -3.20 -4.57
C THR A 400 -5.79 -3.78 -5.98
N PHE A 401 -5.91 -2.91 -6.99
CA PHE A 401 -5.99 -3.27 -8.40
C PHE A 401 -4.82 -2.62 -9.16
N GLY A 402 -3.99 -3.43 -9.81
CA GLY A 402 -2.78 -2.99 -10.49
C GLY A 402 -2.90 -2.99 -12.01
N PHE A 403 -2.12 -2.14 -12.67
CA PHE A 403 -1.89 -2.25 -14.11
C PHE A 403 -1.44 -3.67 -14.46
N GLY A 404 -1.87 -4.17 -15.64
CA GLY A 404 -1.76 -5.59 -15.99
C GLY A 404 -2.98 -6.42 -15.58
N GLY A 405 -3.96 -5.79 -14.91
CA GLY A 405 -5.16 -6.46 -14.40
C GLY A 405 -4.91 -7.32 -13.16
N HIS A 406 -3.90 -6.97 -12.37
CA HIS A 406 -3.59 -7.66 -11.11
C HIS A 406 -4.53 -7.21 -10.00
N ASN A 407 -5.35 -8.10 -9.47
CA ASN A 407 -6.27 -7.81 -8.37
C ASN A 407 -5.88 -8.58 -7.12
N ALA A 408 -5.76 -7.89 -6.00
CA ALA A 408 -5.48 -8.43 -4.69
C ALA A 408 -6.45 -7.87 -3.65
N CYS A 409 -6.93 -8.73 -2.75
CA CYS A 409 -7.77 -8.35 -1.62
C CYS A 409 -7.28 -9.05 -0.36
N VAL A 410 -7.14 -8.30 0.73
CA VAL A 410 -6.76 -8.82 2.04
C VAL A 410 -7.91 -8.56 3.03
N LEU A 411 -8.31 -9.58 3.77
CA LEU A 411 -9.30 -9.46 4.84
C LEU A 411 -8.60 -9.50 6.20
N ILE A 412 -8.88 -8.48 6.98
CA ILE A 412 -8.37 -8.30 8.34
C ILE A 412 -9.56 -8.34 9.30
N LYS A 413 -9.44 -9.09 10.38
CA LYS A 413 -10.49 -9.21 11.39
C LYS A 413 -9.99 -8.94 12.81
N GLU A 414 -10.90 -8.52 13.68
CA GLU A 414 -10.66 -8.38 15.11
C GLU A 414 -10.11 -9.72 15.65
N PHE A 415 -9.02 -9.62 16.41
CA PHE A 415 -8.48 -10.80 17.07
C PHE A 415 -9.37 -11.19 18.24
N VAL A 416 -9.79 -12.44 18.22
CA VAL A 416 -10.53 -13.10 19.32
C VAL A 416 -9.74 -14.35 19.70
N ASP A 417 -9.51 -14.50 21.01
CA ASP A 417 -8.69 -15.60 21.59
C ASP A 417 -9.32 -16.99 21.34
#